data_0a426c0ae3a9306f17c50f87a8cfdebb
#
_entry.id   0a426c0ae3a9306f17c50f87a8cfdebb
#
_cell.length_a   1.000
_cell.length_b   1.000
_cell.length_c   1.000
_cell.angle_alpha   90.00
_cell.angle_beta   90.00
_cell.angle_gamma   90.00
#
_symmetry.space_group_name_H-M   'P 1'
#
loop_
_entity.id
_entity.type
_entity.pdbx_description
1 polymer ?
#
loop_
_entity_poly.entity_id
_entity_poly.type
_entity_poly.pdbx_seq_one_letter_code
_entity_poly.pdbx_strand_id
1 'polypeptide(L)'
;MAVEGGVGVAVCHFAVIDDDIVAAGCNSTYTTHDEPRWNTMPSAVFISALTEMDAVLGNDSRIIDDIVDAARKLTPAFVAIAGTPIPMMTGVDLKGIARLVESRTRIPSFAVQTNSMRAYSVGCAQAWIELSRRFVVPNGARAGSFGINLLGATPLDFSTGGMLESLRAAAARAGYTINACWAMGDKLESLANTAAARVNVVVSSSGLPLAQCFERCFGTPYVCGLPVGGLAPRWHAAVEWAAKNRCSVPAADFLGADAGGTCTAVLGEPLAAACTAAAVNLEQPGSCRALSPLPSLGIEAPILSSNLSEDLLRAMLGGTDVLAADPLFDIIAEEARVGRTIAFPHEACSGRMYRSGIVNILERAPFDALVGNLLDTAK
;
A
#
# COMPACT_ATOMS: atom_id res chain seq x y z
N MET A 1 4.10 -8.24 5.78
CA MET A 1 5.35 -8.29 6.50
C MET A 1 5.24 -9.25 7.66
N ALA A 2 6.05 -10.29 7.65
CA ALA A 2 6.10 -11.24 8.74
C ALA A 2 6.95 -10.63 9.86
N VAL A 3 6.38 -10.45 11.03
CA VAL A 3 7.15 -10.39 12.25
C VAL A 3 7.39 -11.85 12.61
N GLU A 4 8.56 -12.38 12.29
CA GLU A 4 8.90 -13.74 12.64
C GLU A 4 8.88 -13.89 14.17
N GLY A 5 8.08 -14.83 14.65
CA GLY A 5 8.22 -15.38 15.98
C GLY A 5 7.40 -14.76 17.10
N GLY A 6 6.21 -14.21 16.89
CA GLY A 6 5.40 -13.90 18.05
C GLY A 6 4.43 -12.72 17.92
N VAL A 7 3.73 -12.43 18.99
CA VAL A 7 2.96 -11.21 19.17
C VAL A 7 3.96 -10.10 19.47
N GLY A 8 4.05 -9.11 18.62
CA GLY A 8 4.92 -7.96 18.84
C GLY A 8 4.10 -6.69 18.95
N VAL A 9 4.61 -5.71 19.67
CA VAL A 9 4.21 -4.33 19.45
C VAL A 9 4.88 -3.94 18.15
N ALA A 10 4.17 -4.09 17.06
CA ALA A 10 4.62 -3.64 15.78
C ALA A 10 3.92 -2.31 15.51
N VAL A 11 4.66 -1.27 15.53
CA VAL A 11 4.33 -0.19 14.64
C VAL A 11 4.62 -0.74 13.28
N CYS A 12 3.56 -1.04 12.58
CA CYS A 12 3.64 -1.61 11.27
C CYS A 12 4.57 -0.74 10.43
N HIS A 13 5.52 -1.31 9.69
CA HIS A 13 6.36 -0.57 8.74
C HIS A 13 5.55 0.20 7.70
N PHE A 14 4.27 0.02 7.70
CA PHE A 14 3.27 0.64 6.83
C PHE A 14 2.41 1.66 7.56
N ALA A 15 2.48 1.69 8.88
CA ALA A 15 1.78 2.70 9.63
C ALA A 15 2.53 4.01 9.48
N VAL A 16 1.78 5.04 9.48
CA VAL A 16 2.25 6.36 9.70
C VAL A 16 3.11 6.38 10.91
N ILE A 17 4.21 6.88 10.70
CA ILE A 17 5.19 6.97 11.70
C ILE A 17 5.16 8.40 12.17
N ASP A 18 4.67 8.54 13.37
CA ASP A 18 4.79 9.76 14.12
C ASP A 18 6.22 9.88 14.64
N ASP A 19 6.73 11.10 14.74
CA ASP A 19 8.00 11.42 15.37
C ASP A 19 8.09 10.91 16.82
N ASP A 20 6.95 10.58 17.44
CA ASP A 20 6.85 10.08 18.80
C ASP A 20 7.09 8.56 18.96
N ILE A 21 7.28 7.83 17.88
CA ILE A 21 7.48 6.38 17.92
C ILE A 21 8.93 6.04 17.61
N VAL A 22 9.66 5.58 18.61
CA VAL A 22 11.10 5.24 18.51
C VAL A 22 11.32 3.93 17.76
N ALA A 23 12.15 3.95 16.73
CA ALA A 23 12.61 2.74 16.05
C ALA A 23 13.59 1.97 16.93
N ALA A 24 13.15 0.94 17.60
CA ALA A 24 14.06 -0.08 18.12
C ALA A 24 14.47 -0.96 16.94
N GLY A 25 15.77 -1.10 16.74
CA GLY A 25 16.36 -1.80 15.60
C GLY A 25 15.63 -3.09 15.25
N CYS A 26 14.82 -3.02 14.26
CA CYS A 26 14.17 -4.18 13.71
C CYS A 26 15.17 -4.86 12.76
N ASN A 27 15.62 -6.03 13.13
CA ASN A 27 16.51 -6.85 12.32
C ASN A 27 15.81 -7.51 11.13
N SER A 28 14.59 -7.10 10.76
CA SER A 28 13.95 -7.65 9.59
C SER A 28 14.61 -7.08 8.33
N THR A 29 14.86 -7.93 7.37
CA THR A 29 15.41 -7.59 6.05
C THR A 29 14.58 -6.59 5.24
N TYR A 30 13.38 -6.29 5.68
CA TYR A 30 12.43 -5.36 5.07
C TYR A 30 12.26 -4.07 5.83
N THR A 31 13.19 -3.71 6.68
CA THR A 31 13.09 -2.45 7.38
C THR A 31 13.43 -1.31 6.45
N THR A 32 12.47 -0.47 6.23
CA THR A 32 12.68 0.86 5.68
C THR A 32 13.56 1.74 6.59
N HIS A 33 13.89 1.26 7.78
CA HIS A 33 14.73 1.94 8.77
C HIS A 33 16.16 2.23 8.31
N ASP A 34 16.70 1.46 7.37
CA ASP A 34 18.03 1.72 6.83
C ASP A 34 18.03 2.81 5.74
N GLU A 35 16.88 3.37 5.43
CA GLU A 35 16.81 4.48 4.50
C GLU A 35 17.01 5.81 5.23
N PRO A 36 17.81 6.73 4.66
CA PRO A 36 18.06 8.04 5.28
C PRO A 36 16.78 8.81 5.63
N ARG A 37 15.74 8.69 4.81
CA ARG A 37 14.44 9.34 5.02
C ARG A 37 13.66 8.81 6.24
N TRP A 38 13.96 7.58 6.69
CA TRP A 38 13.30 6.94 7.82
C TRP A 38 14.14 6.94 9.09
N ASN A 39 15.45 7.16 8.97
CA ASN A 39 16.36 7.17 10.12
C ASN A 39 16.08 8.29 11.12
N THR A 40 15.32 9.28 10.73
CA THR A 40 14.90 10.39 11.60
C THR A 40 13.54 10.16 12.27
N MET A 41 12.87 9.06 11.95
CA MET A 41 11.55 8.75 12.48
C MET A 41 11.63 7.81 13.67
N PRO A 42 11.26 8.24 14.86
CA PRO A 42 11.33 7.43 16.05
C PRO A 42 10.17 6.43 16.12
N SER A 43 10.32 5.26 15.52
CA SER A 43 9.38 4.15 15.63
C SER A 43 10.02 2.98 16.34
N ALA A 44 9.34 2.37 17.29
CA ALA A 44 9.82 1.16 17.96
C ALA A 44 9.03 -0.07 17.47
N VAL A 45 9.76 -1.13 17.11
CA VAL A 45 9.16 -2.44 16.81
C VAL A 45 9.71 -3.43 17.82
N PHE A 46 8.81 -4.08 18.58
CA PHE A 46 9.14 -5.12 19.53
C PHE A 46 8.66 -6.47 19.03
N ILE A 47 9.44 -7.49 19.28
CA ILE A 47 9.08 -8.89 19.03
C ILE A 47 8.90 -9.54 20.39
N SER A 48 7.73 -10.14 20.64
CA SER A 48 7.42 -10.77 21.92
C SER A 48 8.25 -12.02 22.20
N ALA A 49 8.92 -12.58 21.19
CA ALA A 49 9.71 -13.80 21.27
C ALA A 49 8.94 -14.93 21.99
N LEU A 50 7.71 -15.20 21.53
CA LEU A 50 6.85 -16.25 22.07
C LEU A 50 7.57 -17.59 21.98
N THR A 51 7.72 -18.29 23.12
CA THR A 51 8.30 -19.63 23.16
C THR A 51 7.22 -20.70 22.94
N GLU A 52 7.62 -21.93 22.61
CA GLU A 52 6.70 -23.08 22.56
C GLU A 52 5.89 -23.23 23.86
N MET A 53 6.55 -23.05 24.99
CA MET A 53 5.90 -23.16 26.31
C MET A 53 4.88 -22.06 26.51
N ASP A 54 5.16 -20.82 26.13
CA ASP A 54 4.21 -19.71 26.22
C ASP A 54 2.98 -19.97 25.32
N ALA A 55 3.19 -20.54 24.13
CA ALA A 55 2.13 -20.90 23.22
C ALA A 55 1.22 -22.03 23.78
N VAL A 56 1.81 -23.04 24.42
CA VAL A 56 1.07 -24.15 25.01
C VAL A 56 0.32 -23.74 26.27
N LEU A 57 0.93 -22.91 27.12
CA LEU A 57 0.32 -22.45 28.37
C LEU A 57 -0.71 -21.33 28.19
N GLY A 58 -0.68 -20.64 27.05
CA GLY A 58 -1.59 -19.51 26.78
C GLY A 58 -1.35 -18.33 27.75
N ASN A 59 -0.13 -18.11 28.18
CA ASN A 59 0.19 -17.09 29.17
C ASN A 59 0.40 -15.71 28.53
N ASP A 60 -0.68 -14.97 28.34
CA ASP A 60 -0.63 -13.61 27.79
C ASP A 60 -0.09 -12.56 28.78
N SER A 61 0.00 -12.89 30.07
CA SER A 61 0.36 -11.93 31.13
C SER A 61 1.76 -11.36 30.90
N ARG A 62 2.74 -12.22 30.55
CA ARG A 62 4.12 -11.81 30.26
C ARG A 62 4.17 -10.81 29.10
N ILE A 63 3.46 -11.12 27.99
CA ILE A 63 3.42 -10.24 26.80
C ILE A 63 2.83 -8.89 27.18
N ILE A 64 1.75 -8.87 27.94
CA ILE A 64 1.10 -7.65 28.40
C ILE A 64 2.05 -6.82 29.26
N ASP A 65 2.75 -7.45 30.20
CA ASP A 65 3.68 -6.78 31.10
C ASP A 65 4.88 -6.19 30.32
N ASP A 66 5.46 -6.94 29.37
CA ASP A 66 6.56 -6.48 28.51
C ASP A 66 6.12 -5.28 27.65
N ILE A 67 4.93 -5.31 27.07
CA ILE A 67 4.39 -4.19 26.28
C ILE A 67 4.14 -2.97 27.18
N VAL A 68 3.57 -3.16 28.36
CA VAL A 68 3.28 -2.07 29.31
C VAL A 68 4.58 -1.42 29.77
N ASP A 69 5.62 -2.19 30.05
CA ASP A 69 6.92 -1.68 30.48
C ASP A 69 7.61 -0.92 29.35
N ALA A 70 7.57 -1.43 28.11
CA ALA A 70 8.09 -0.73 26.95
C ALA A 70 7.33 0.58 26.69
N ALA A 71 6.01 0.55 26.73
CA ALA A 71 5.15 1.72 26.50
C ALA A 71 5.38 2.81 27.56
N ARG A 72 5.56 2.43 28.82
CA ARG A 72 5.89 3.40 29.90
C ARG A 72 7.25 4.05 29.72
N LYS A 73 8.24 3.32 29.20
CA LYS A 73 9.60 3.85 28.97
C LYS A 73 9.67 4.78 27.77
N LEU A 74 8.91 4.46 26.72
CA LEU A 74 8.98 5.17 25.43
C LEU A 74 7.91 6.25 25.28
N THR A 75 6.81 6.16 26.06
CA THR A 75 5.66 7.09 25.99
C THR A 75 5.18 7.34 24.54
N PRO A 76 4.90 6.28 23.75
CA PRO A 76 4.50 6.45 22.37
C PRO A 76 3.10 7.07 22.26
N ALA A 77 2.78 7.67 21.10
CA ALA A 77 1.45 8.20 20.82
C ALA A 77 0.39 7.10 20.75
N PHE A 78 0.77 5.89 20.34
CA PHE A 78 -0.08 4.71 20.33
C PHE A 78 0.73 3.40 20.37
N VAL A 79 0.04 2.30 20.66
CA VAL A 79 0.56 0.94 20.58
C VAL A 79 -0.28 0.13 19.59
N ALA A 80 0.35 -0.40 18.54
CA ALA A 80 -0.29 -1.33 17.61
C ALA A 80 0.25 -2.75 17.82
N ILE A 81 -0.62 -3.72 18.01
CA ILE A 81 -0.28 -5.13 18.22
C ILE A 81 -0.66 -5.92 16.96
N ALA A 82 0.34 -6.47 16.28
CA ALA A 82 0.15 -7.26 15.08
C ALA A 82 0.41 -8.74 15.34
N GLY A 83 -0.45 -9.59 14.78
CA GLY A 83 -0.33 -11.04 14.90
C GLY A 83 0.58 -11.65 13.83
N THR A 84 1.15 -12.80 14.17
CA THR A 84 1.89 -13.71 13.30
C THR A 84 1.17 -15.07 13.23
N PRO A 85 1.64 -16.05 12.43
CA PRO A 85 0.96 -17.35 12.33
C PRO A 85 0.80 -18.07 13.66
N ILE A 86 1.82 -18.05 14.53
CA ILE A 86 1.78 -18.78 15.82
C ILE A 86 0.69 -18.25 16.73
N PRO A 87 0.60 -16.95 17.06
CA PRO A 87 -0.49 -16.41 17.87
C PRO A 87 -1.88 -16.67 17.27
N MET A 88 -1.99 -16.68 15.96
CA MET A 88 -3.25 -17.02 15.29
C MET A 88 -3.64 -18.48 15.52
N MET A 89 -2.68 -19.41 15.40
CA MET A 89 -2.92 -20.85 15.59
C MET A 89 -3.24 -21.20 17.04
N THR A 90 -2.66 -20.49 17.99
CA THR A 90 -2.89 -20.69 19.43
C THR A 90 -4.12 -19.92 19.94
N GLY A 91 -4.78 -19.14 19.11
CA GLY A 91 -6.00 -18.43 19.47
C GLY A 91 -5.80 -17.23 20.40
N VAL A 92 -4.65 -16.57 20.36
CA VAL A 92 -4.36 -15.39 21.20
C VAL A 92 -5.35 -14.26 20.91
N ASP A 93 -5.98 -13.72 21.96
CA ASP A 93 -6.87 -12.54 21.83
C ASP A 93 -6.08 -11.23 21.80
N LEU A 94 -5.54 -10.90 20.61
CA LEU A 94 -4.80 -9.65 20.40
C LEU A 94 -5.61 -8.40 20.78
N LYS A 95 -6.94 -8.43 20.59
CA LYS A 95 -7.82 -7.32 20.96
C LYS A 95 -7.95 -7.20 22.48
N GLY A 96 -8.01 -8.32 23.17
CA GLY A 96 -7.99 -8.37 24.64
C GLY A 96 -6.69 -7.80 25.20
N ILE A 97 -5.54 -8.23 24.63
CA ILE A 97 -4.22 -7.71 24.99
C ILE A 97 -4.17 -6.20 24.79
N ALA A 98 -4.58 -5.69 23.63
CA ALA A 98 -4.58 -4.26 23.34
C ALA A 98 -5.42 -3.46 24.35
N ARG A 99 -6.63 -3.94 24.71
CA ARG A 99 -7.47 -3.32 25.72
C ARG A 99 -6.81 -3.28 27.11
N LEU A 100 -6.13 -4.35 27.50
CA LEU A 100 -5.42 -4.40 28.78
C LEU A 100 -4.21 -3.46 28.80
N VAL A 101 -3.43 -3.40 27.71
CA VAL A 101 -2.34 -2.44 27.56
C VAL A 101 -2.86 -1.01 27.67
N GLU A 102 -3.90 -0.65 26.92
CA GLU A 102 -4.52 0.67 26.98
C GLU A 102 -5.02 1.03 28.40
N SER A 103 -5.64 0.09 29.08
CA SER A 103 -6.14 0.32 30.44
C SER A 103 -5.03 0.58 31.46
N ARG A 104 -3.87 -0.09 31.30
CA ARG A 104 -2.72 0.02 32.22
C ARG A 104 -1.79 1.20 31.91
N THR A 105 -1.69 1.60 30.63
CA THR A 105 -0.78 2.67 30.20
C THR A 105 -1.47 4.00 29.96
N ARG A 106 -2.77 3.98 29.64
CA ARG A 106 -3.55 5.11 29.14
C ARG A 106 -3.13 5.58 27.75
N ILE A 107 -2.27 4.80 27.06
CA ILE A 107 -1.85 5.07 25.68
C ILE A 107 -2.84 4.34 24.75
N PRO A 108 -3.38 5.02 23.73
CA PRO A 108 -4.24 4.39 22.74
C PRO A 108 -3.63 3.11 22.18
N SER A 109 -4.32 1.99 22.30
CA SER A 109 -3.78 0.69 21.89
C SER A 109 -4.81 -0.07 21.08
N PHE A 110 -4.38 -0.71 20.00
CA PHE A 110 -5.26 -1.48 19.12
C PHE A 110 -4.54 -2.70 18.54
N ALA A 111 -5.34 -3.67 18.09
CA ALA A 111 -4.82 -4.86 17.44
C ALA A 111 -5.06 -4.84 15.94
N VAL A 112 -4.06 -5.23 15.17
CA VAL A 112 -4.17 -5.50 13.74
C VAL A 112 -4.19 -7.01 13.56
N GLN A 113 -5.29 -7.55 13.02
CA GLN A 113 -5.51 -9.00 12.87
C GLN A 113 -4.73 -9.54 11.67
N THR A 114 -3.41 -9.41 11.72
CA THR A 114 -2.48 -9.97 10.75
C THR A 114 -2.09 -11.40 11.15
N ASN A 115 -1.71 -12.20 10.17
CA ASN A 115 -1.32 -13.59 10.39
C ASN A 115 -0.17 -14.05 9.49
N SER A 116 0.46 -13.13 8.78
CA SER A 116 1.54 -13.37 7.79
C SER A 116 1.18 -14.36 6.66
N MET A 117 -0.09 -14.79 6.57
CA MET A 117 -0.59 -15.67 5.51
C MET A 117 -1.26 -14.89 4.36
N ARG A 118 -1.38 -13.59 4.51
CA ARG A 118 -2.01 -12.70 3.55
C ARG A 118 -1.00 -11.72 2.99
N ALA A 119 -1.29 -11.18 1.82
CA ALA A 119 -0.46 -10.13 1.21
C ALA A 119 -0.36 -8.90 2.14
N TYR A 120 0.76 -8.19 2.06
CA TYR A 120 1.03 -6.97 2.84
C TYR A 120 -0.07 -5.91 2.68
N SER A 121 -0.64 -5.78 1.47
CA SER A 121 -1.73 -4.82 1.18
C SER A 121 -2.95 -5.01 2.07
N VAL A 122 -3.28 -6.26 2.43
CA VAL A 122 -4.37 -6.58 3.37
C VAL A 122 -4.04 -6.09 4.77
N GLY A 123 -2.81 -6.35 5.23
CA GLY A 123 -2.35 -5.90 6.56
C GLY A 123 -2.32 -4.38 6.67
N CYS A 124 -1.82 -3.69 5.63
CA CYS A 124 -1.80 -2.23 5.57
C CYS A 124 -3.22 -1.65 5.67
N ALA A 125 -4.13 -2.16 4.85
CA ALA A 125 -5.52 -1.70 4.87
C ALA A 125 -6.17 -1.86 6.25
N GLN A 126 -5.95 -3.00 6.92
CA GLN A 126 -6.45 -3.24 8.28
C GLN A 126 -5.85 -2.26 9.30
N ALA A 127 -4.53 -2.05 9.25
CA ALA A 127 -3.83 -1.15 10.16
C ALA A 127 -4.35 0.29 10.02
N TRP A 128 -4.54 0.77 8.80
CA TRP A 128 -5.05 2.11 8.54
C TRP A 128 -6.50 2.29 8.99
N ILE A 129 -7.34 1.28 8.82
CA ILE A 129 -8.72 1.32 9.33
C ILE A 129 -8.72 1.42 10.86
N GLU A 130 -7.88 0.66 11.57
CA GLU A 130 -7.81 0.74 13.04
C GLU A 130 -7.24 2.10 13.49
N LEU A 131 -6.19 2.61 12.84
CA LEU A 131 -5.68 3.96 13.07
C LEU A 131 -6.76 5.03 12.85
N SER A 132 -7.49 4.93 11.74
CA SER A 132 -8.52 5.92 11.41
C SER A 132 -9.63 5.99 12.47
N ARG A 133 -10.02 4.86 13.03
CA ARG A 133 -11.02 4.78 14.11
C ARG A 133 -10.60 5.47 15.39
N ARG A 134 -9.28 5.56 15.62
CA ARG A 134 -8.71 6.12 16.84
C ARG A 134 -8.37 7.60 16.71
N PHE A 135 -7.91 8.04 15.55
CA PHE A 135 -7.25 9.34 15.41
C PHE A 135 -7.95 10.30 14.45
N VAL A 136 -8.77 9.83 13.49
CA VAL A 136 -9.45 10.75 12.59
C VAL A 136 -10.61 11.46 13.30
N VAL A 137 -10.58 12.79 13.24
CA VAL A 137 -11.62 13.64 13.85
C VAL A 137 -12.77 13.83 12.84
N PRO A 138 -14.02 13.45 13.17
CA PRO A 138 -15.14 13.45 12.21
C PRO A 138 -15.49 14.81 11.58
N ASN A 139 -15.18 15.90 12.24
CA ASN A 139 -15.61 17.25 11.82
C ASN A 139 -14.41 18.19 11.60
N GLY A 140 -13.35 17.71 10.97
CA GLY A 140 -12.22 18.56 10.59
C GLY A 140 -12.69 19.79 9.80
N ALA A 141 -12.21 20.98 10.17
CA ALA A 141 -12.51 22.20 9.46
C ALA A 141 -12.04 22.06 8.00
N ARG A 142 -12.96 22.13 7.03
CA ARG A 142 -12.60 22.15 5.62
C ARG A 142 -11.78 23.41 5.36
N ALA A 143 -10.50 23.23 5.05
CA ALA A 143 -9.64 24.33 4.65
C ALA A 143 -10.22 25.00 3.38
N GLY A 144 -10.00 26.29 3.21
CA GLY A 144 -10.48 27.01 2.02
C GLY A 144 -9.84 26.54 0.69
N SER A 145 -8.74 25.80 0.77
CA SER A 145 -8.06 25.17 -0.37
C SER A 145 -8.73 23.85 -0.80
N PHE A 146 -8.48 23.42 -2.05
CA PHE A 146 -8.95 22.12 -2.53
C PHE A 146 -8.09 21.01 -1.93
N GLY A 147 -8.52 20.48 -0.78
CA GLY A 147 -7.80 19.45 -0.04
C GLY A 147 -8.13 18.04 -0.55
N ILE A 148 -7.09 17.22 -0.75
CA ILE A 148 -7.19 15.78 -1.05
C ILE A 148 -6.38 14.98 -0.03
N ASN A 149 -6.73 13.71 0.14
CA ASN A 149 -5.86 12.74 0.82
C ASN A 149 -5.26 11.79 -0.21
N LEU A 150 -4.05 11.30 0.07
CA LEU A 150 -3.43 10.19 -0.65
C LEU A 150 -3.54 8.93 0.22
N LEU A 151 -4.24 7.91 -0.26
CA LEU A 151 -4.48 6.66 0.46
C LEU A 151 -3.84 5.50 -0.28
N GLY A 152 -2.95 4.77 0.40
CA GLY A 152 -2.27 3.62 -0.18
C GLY A 152 -0.80 3.86 -0.55
N ALA A 153 -0.20 4.99 -0.15
CA ALA A 153 1.21 5.26 -0.43
C ALA A 153 2.12 4.43 0.49
N THR A 154 2.17 3.12 0.31
CA THR A 154 3.06 2.27 1.10
C THR A 154 4.52 2.40 0.67
N PRO A 155 5.49 2.22 1.58
CA PRO A 155 6.90 2.18 1.19
C PRO A 155 7.23 1.08 0.18
N LEU A 156 6.47 -0.03 0.16
CA LEU A 156 6.68 -1.12 -0.80
C LEU A 156 6.21 -0.77 -2.20
N ASP A 157 5.15 0.04 -2.32
CA ASP A 157 4.58 0.45 -3.61
C ASP A 157 5.25 1.72 -4.15
N PHE A 158 5.63 2.64 -3.28
CA PHE A 158 6.18 3.96 -3.64
C PHE A 158 7.68 4.10 -3.38
N SER A 159 8.32 3.12 -2.80
CA SER A 159 9.75 2.90 -2.65
C SER A 159 10.67 4.15 -2.72
N THR A 160 11.89 3.95 -3.26
CA THR A 160 12.94 4.97 -3.37
C THR A 160 12.95 5.75 -4.68
N GLY A 161 12.12 5.34 -5.65
CA GLY A 161 12.13 5.89 -7.01
C GLY A 161 11.56 7.31 -7.18
N GLY A 162 11.21 8.01 -6.09
CA GLY A 162 10.65 9.36 -6.17
C GLY A 162 9.18 9.40 -6.60
N MET A 163 8.50 8.26 -6.64
CA MET A 163 7.09 8.19 -7.08
C MET A 163 6.15 9.04 -6.22
N LEU A 164 6.36 9.04 -4.89
CA LEU A 164 5.53 9.85 -4.00
C LEU A 164 5.74 11.34 -4.23
N GLU A 165 6.97 11.76 -4.41
CA GLU A 165 7.34 13.16 -4.75
C GLU A 165 6.72 13.57 -6.08
N SER A 166 6.77 12.71 -7.08
CA SER A 166 6.13 12.94 -8.39
C SER A 166 4.60 13.04 -8.28
N LEU A 167 3.97 12.21 -7.42
CA LEU A 167 2.55 12.28 -7.14
C LEU A 167 2.16 13.58 -6.40
N ARG A 168 2.95 13.97 -5.40
CA ARG A 168 2.80 15.27 -4.71
C ARG A 168 2.92 16.45 -5.67
N ALA A 169 3.90 16.39 -6.56
CA ALA A 169 4.09 17.41 -7.60
C ALA A 169 2.92 17.43 -8.60
N ALA A 170 2.37 16.28 -8.97
CA ALA A 170 1.17 16.22 -9.84
C ALA A 170 -0.05 16.85 -9.16
N ALA A 171 -0.28 16.56 -7.88
CA ALA A 171 -1.33 17.18 -7.09
C ALA A 171 -1.16 18.71 -6.99
N ALA A 172 0.06 19.17 -6.71
CA ALA A 172 0.36 20.61 -6.61
C ALA A 172 0.15 21.34 -7.95
N ARG A 173 0.57 20.74 -9.07
CA ARG A 173 0.32 21.30 -10.43
C ARG A 173 -1.17 21.41 -10.74
N ALA A 174 -1.98 20.50 -10.22
CA ALA A 174 -3.43 20.54 -10.34
C ALA A 174 -4.12 21.53 -9.36
N GLY A 175 -3.34 22.20 -8.49
CA GLY A 175 -3.87 23.14 -7.49
C GLY A 175 -4.43 22.48 -6.23
N TYR A 176 -4.11 21.20 -5.99
CA TYR A 176 -4.58 20.47 -4.81
C TYR A 176 -3.61 20.60 -3.64
N THR A 177 -4.18 20.73 -2.45
CA THR A 177 -3.44 20.64 -1.18
C THR A 177 -3.60 19.23 -0.63
N ILE A 178 -2.51 18.56 -0.27
CA ILE A 178 -2.57 17.26 0.37
C ILE A 178 -2.79 17.46 1.86
N ASN A 179 -3.95 17.03 2.37
CA ASN A 179 -4.30 17.11 3.78
C ASN A 179 -3.61 15.99 4.57
N ALA A 180 -3.60 14.79 4.02
CA ALA A 180 -2.94 13.64 4.60
C ALA A 180 -2.43 12.68 3.51
N CYS A 181 -1.25 12.10 3.74
CA CYS A 181 -0.67 11.03 2.95
C CYS A 181 -0.47 9.82 3.88
N TRP A 182 -1.39 8.86 3.79
CA TRP A 182 -1.34 7.70 4.67
C TRP A 182 -0.17 6.79 4.32
N ALA A 183 0.68 6.58 5.31
CA ALA A 183 1.86 5.71 5.40
C ALA A 183 3.22 6.33 5.00
N MET A 184 3.30 7.47 4.35
CA MET A 184 4.62 8.02 3.97
C MET A 184 4.77 9.51 4.30
N GLY A 185 5.51 9.77 5.37
CA GLY A 185 5.99 11.12 5.69
C GLY A 185 4.97 12.07 6.32
N ASP A 186 3.86 11.53 6.83
CA ASP A 186 2.87 12.31 7.57
C ASP A 186 2.96 12.07 9.06
N LYS A 187 2.53 13.08 9.81
CA LYS A 187 2.37 13.03 11.25
C LYS A 187 0.95 12.63 11.64
N LEU A 188 0.80 12.19 12.88
CA LEU A 188 -0.51 11.79 13.42
C LEU A 188 -1.55 12.93 13.36
N GLU A 189 -1.11 14.18 13.54
CA GLU A 189 -1.97 15.37 13.43
C GLU A 189 -2.51 15.56 12.00
N SER A 190 -1.70 15.27 10.96
CA SER A 190 -2.17 15.32 9.58
C SER A 190 -3.27 14.29 9.35
N LEU A 191 -3.12 13.10 9.92
CA LEU A 191 -4.13 12.05 9.82
C LEU A 191 -5.43 12.41 10.54
N ALA A 192 -5.35 13.09 11.67
CA ALA A 192 -6.53 13.57 12.38
C ALA A 192 -7.42 14.47 11.49
N ASN A 193 -6.78 15.21 10.56
CA ASN A 193 -7.48 16.13 9.63
C ASN A 193 -7.96 15.47 8.33
N THR A 194 -7.82 14.17 8.19
CA THR A 194 -8.21 13.41 6.96
C THR A 194 -9.67 13.68 6.54
N ALA A 195 -10.59 13.77 7.51
CA ALA A 195 -12.02 14.03 7.23
C ALA A 195 -12.32 15.39 6.59
N ALA A 196 -11.36 16.33 6.63
CA ALA A 196 -11.51 17.65 6.02
C ALA A 196 -11.30 17.67 4.50
N ALA A 197 -10.77 16.63 3.91
CA ALA A 197 -10.53 16.55 2.46
C ALA A 197 -11.83 16.52 1.66
N ARG A 198 -11.76 17.03 0.43
CA ARG A 198 -12.87 16.97 -0.52
C ARG A 198 -12.94 15.63 -1.25
N VAL A 199 -11.78 15.01 -1.49
CA VAL A 199 -11.66 13.74 -2.22
C VAL A 199 -10.52 12.92 -1.61
N ASN A 200 -10.72 11.61 -1.53
CA ASN A 200 -9.69 10.65 -1.23
C ASN A 200 -9.12 10.09 -2.55
N VAL A 201 -7.84 10.18 -2.77
CA VAL A 201 -7.16 9.60 -3.94
C VAL A 201 -6.53 8.28 -3.53
N VAL A 202 -7.04 7.19 -4.07
CA VAL A 202 -6.51 5.84 -3.87
C VAL A 202 -5.38 5.62 -4.87
N VAL A 203 -4.20 5.34 -4.35
CA VAL A 203 -2.96 5.25 -5.14
C VAL A 203 -2.35 3.85 -5.18
N SER A 204 -2.86 2.92 -4.39
CA SER A 204 -2.61 1.48 -4.47
C SER A 204 -3.81 0.69 -3.94
N SER A 205 -3.84 -0.62 -4.15
CA SER A 205 -4.93 -1.49 -3.69
C SER A 205 -5.14 -1.42 -2.18
N SER A 206 -4.08 -1.26 -1.41
CA SER A 206 -4.14 -1.16 0.06
C SER A 206 -4.93 0.07 0.55
N GLY A 207 -5.04 1.13 -0.26
CA GLY A 207 -5.78 2.35 0.09
C GLY A 207 -7.29 2.27 -0.07
N LEU A 208 -7.79 1.37 -0.94
CA LEU A 208 -9.21 1.35 -1.27
C LEU A 208 -10.14 1.00 -0.09
N PRO A 209 -9.83 0.00 0.78
CA PRO A 209 -10.68 -0.28 1.94
C PRO A 209 -10.80 0.91 2.89
N LEU A 210 -9.73 1.69 3.07
CA LEU A 210 -9.77 2.91 3.88
C LEU A 210 -10.61 4.00 3.21
N ALA A 211 -10.48 4.18 1.88
CA ALA A 211 -11.28 5.15 1.12
C ALA A 211 -12.77 4.85 1.23
N GLN A 212 -13.17 3.58 1.08
CA GLN A 212 -14.53 3.13 1.27
C GLN A 212 -15.02 3.32 2.72
N CYS A 213 -14.15 3.15 3.70
CA CYS A 213 -14.46 3.46 5.09
C CYS A 213 -14.77 4.95 5.26
N PHE A 214 -13.96 5.84 4.68
CA PHE A 214 -14.16 7.29 4.76
C PHE A 214 -15.38 7.76 3.97
N GLU A 215 -15.68 7.14 2.86
CA GLU A 215 -16.94 7.41 2.13
C GLU A 215 -18.17 7.09 3.00
N ARG A 216 -18.18 5.91 3.65
CA ARG A 216 -19.29 5.53 4.56
C ARG A 216 -19.37 6.40 5.82
N CYS A 217 -18.23 6.77 6.41
CA CYS A 217 -18.20 7.48 7.69
C CYS A 217 -18.35 9.00 7.54
N PHE A 218 -17.80 9.57 6.49
CA PHE A 218 -17.67 11.03 6.31
C PHE A 218 -18.33 11.54 5.03
N GLY A 219 -18.80 10.67 4.15
CA GLY A 219 -19.33 11.04 2.85
C GLY A 219 -18.28 11.65 1.91
N THR A 220 -16.99 11.37 2.16
CA THR A 220 -15.89 11.86 1.32
C THR A 220 -15.70 10.90 0.15
N PRO A 221 -15.97 11.32 -1.11
CA PRO A 221 -15.80 10.46 -2.25
C PRO A 221 -14.35 10.12 -2.51
N TYR A 222 -14.11 9.06 -3.29
CA TYR A 222 -12.76 8.69 -3.70
C TYR A 222 -12.58 8.61 -5.21
N VAL A 223 -11.36 8.75 -5.66
CA VAL A 223 -10.91 8.46 -7.02
C VAL A 223 -9.85 7.37 -6.93
N CYS A 224 -10.04 6.27 -7.66
CA CYS A 224 -9.11 5.16 -7.69
C CYS A 224 -8.30 5.21 -8.99
N GLY A 225 -7.05 5.71 -8.91
CA GLY A 225 -6.21 5.85 -10.09
C GLY A 225 -4.97 6.73 -9.89
N LEU A 226 -4.00 6.54 -10.77
CA LEU A 226 -2.73 7.25 -10.81
C LEU A 226 -2.61 8.12 -12.07
N PRO A 227 -1.95 9.29 -11.99
CA PRO A 227 -1.71 10.15 -13.14
C PRO A 227 -0.52 9.67 -14.00
N VAL A 228 -0.55 8.41 -14.47
CA VAL A 228 0.50 7.80 -15.28
C VAL A 228 0.39 8.27 -16.72
N GLY A 229 1.47 8.78 -17.29
CA GLY A 229 1.54 9.17 -18.71
C GLY A 229 0.33 9.98 -19.19
N GLY A 230 -0.34 9.53 -20.24
CA GLY A 230 -1.54 10.16 -20.81
C GLY A 230 -2.78 10.15 -19.92
N LEU A 231 -2.77 9.44 -18.77
CA LEU A 231 -3.89 9.44 -17.82
C LEU A 231 -3.94 10.69 -16.92
N ALA A 232 -2.89 11.51 -16.87
CA ALA A 232 -2.84 12.67 -15.97
C ALA A 232 -4.02 13.67 -16.16
N PRO A 233 -4.45 14.05 -17.38
CA PRO A 233 -5.64 14.89 -17.57
C PRO A 233 -6.93 14.22 -17.08
N ARG A 234 -7.08 12.91 -17.31
CA ARG A 234 -8.23 12.13 -16.84
C ARG A 234 -8.27 12.06 -15.33
N TRP A 235 -7.11 11.88 -14.69
CA TRP A 235 -6.98 11.88 -13.23
C TRP A 235 -7.45 13.20 -12.62
N HIS A 236 -7.01 14.34 -13.17
CA HIS A 236 -7.47 15.66 -12.75
C HIS A 236 -8.98 15.82 -12.93
N ALA A 237 -9.51 15.49 -14.10
CA ALA A 237 -10.95 15.57 -14.37
C ALA A 237 -11.77 14.68 -13.41
N ALA A 238 -11.29 13.47 -13.08
CA ALA A 238 -11.96 12.56 -12.15
C ALA A 238 -12.00 13.14 -10.72
N VAL A 239 -10.90 13.75 -10.25
CA VAL A 239 -10.83 14.37 -8.92
C VAL A 239 -11.79 15.57 -8.82
N GLU A 240 -11.83 16.44 -9.85
CA GLU A 240 -12.76 17.58 -9.90
C GLU A 240 -14.22 17.11 -9.96
N TRP A 241 -14.50 16.08 -10.78
CA TRP A 241 -15.83 15.52 -10.90
C TRP A 241 -16.32 14.90 -9.59
N ALA A 242 -15.46 14.10 -8.94
CA ALA A 242 -15.77 13.47 -7.65
C ALA A 242 -16.07 14.52 -6.57
N ALA A 243 -15.26 15.57 -6.49
CA ALA A 243 -15.48 16.67 -5.55
C ALA A 243 -16.79 17.42 -5.78
N LYS A 244 -17.12 17.70 -7.06
CA LYS A 244 -18.31 18.43 -7.46
C LYS A 244 -19.59 17.63 -7.22
N ASN A 245 -19.58 16.36 -7.60
CA ASN A 245 -20.77 15.51 -7.59
C ASN A 245 -20.91 14.72 -6.28
N ARG A 246 -19.91 14.73 -5.41
CA ARG A 246 -19.83 13.92 -4.19
C ARG A 246 -20.06 12.43 -4.47
N CYS A 247 -19.48 11.95 -5.55
CA CYS A 247 -19.61 10.58 -6.01
C CYS A 247 -18.23 10.03 -6.30
N SER A 248 -17.98 8.81 -5.90
CA SER A 248 -16.68 8.15 -6.11
C SER A 248 -16.50 7.75 -7.57
N VAL A 249 -15.24 7.69 -8.00
CA VAL A 249 -14.80 7.21 -9.31
C VAL A 249 -13.95 5.94 -9.08
N PRO A 250 -14.56 4.74 -9.15
CA PRO A 250 -13.84 3.48 -9.06
C PRO A 250 -12.83 3.30 -10.19
N ALA A 251 -11.92 2.33 -10.06
CA ALA A 251 -10.89 2.06 -11.06
C ALA A 251 -11.48 1.72 -12.45
N ALA A 252 -12.60 0.97 -12.49
CA ALA A 252 -13.27 0.66 -13.75
C ALA A 252 -13.71 1.92 -14.51
N ASP A 253 -14.29 2.88 -13.81
CA ASP A 253 -14.74 4.15 -14.42
C ASP A 253 -13.56 5.04 -14.80
N PHE A 254 -12.49 5.02 -13.98
CA PHE A 254 -11.27 5.78 -14.25
C PHE A 254 -10.50 5.23 -15.45
N LEU A 255 -10.30 3.91 -15.53
CA LEU A 255 -9.50 3.26 -16.57
C LEU A 255 -10.31 3.04 -17.87
N GLY A 256 -11.62 2.88 -17.76
CA GLY A 256 -12.53 2.65 -18.89
C GLY A 256 -12.75 1.17 -19.20
N ALA A 257 -13.45 0.91 -20.31
CA ALA A 257 -13.93 -0.42 -20.67
C ALA A 257 -12.92 -1.27 -21.48
N ASP A 258 -11.74 -0.75 -21.78
CA ASP A 258 -10.72 -1.50 -22.51
C ASP A 258 -10.20 -2.67 -21.65
N ALA A 259 -10.37 -3.89 -22.15
CA ALA A 259 -9.89 -5.09 -21.49
C ALA A 259 -8.40 -5.39 -21.78
N GLY A 260 -7.79 -4.59 -22.67
CA GLY A 260 -6.42 -4.81 -23.14
C GLY A 260 -6.26 -6.00 -24.07
N GLY A 261 -5.06 -6.12 -24.62
CA GLY A 261 -4.65 -7.25 -25.48
C GLY A 261 -3.92 -8.35 -24.71
N THR A 262 -3.48 -9.34 -25.43
CA THR A 262 -2.71 -10.47 -24.87
C THR A 262 -1.22 -10.41 -25.20
N CYS A 263 -0.83 -9.58 -26.18
CA CYS A 263 0.55 -9.53 -26.66
C CYS A 263 1.51 -8.90 -25.65
N THR A 264 1.05 -7.91 -24.91
CA THR A 264 1.87 -7.24 -23.90
C THR A 264 1.20 -7.31 -22.54
N ALA A 265 1.99 -7.51 -21.48
CA ALA A 265 1.48 -7.54 -20.12
C ALA A 265 2.38 -6.74 -19.16
N VAL A 266 1.74 -6.11 -18.17
CA VAL A 266 2.42 -5.48 -17.01
C VAL A 266 2.01 -6.27 -15.77
N LEU A 267 2.98 -6.82 -15.06
CA LEU A 267 2.80 -7.58 -13.84
C LEU A 267 3.30 -6.76 -12.65
N GLY A 268 2.43 -6.50 -11.68
CA GLY A 268 2.81 -5.69 -10.51
C GLY A 268 1.69 -5.52 -9.50
N GLU A 269 1.76 -4.43 -8.74
CA GLU A 269 0.69 -4.02 -7.83
C GLU A 269 -0.59 -3.72 -8.64
N PRO A 270 -1.78 -4.16 -8.19
CA PRO A 270 -3.00 -4.12 -9.00
C PRO A 270 -3.31 -2.77 -9.65
N LEU A 271 -3.28 -1.67 -8.89
CA LEU A 271 -3.63 -0.36 -9.43
C LEU A 271 -2.52 0.23 -10.30
N ALA A 272 -1.26 0.10 -9.87
CA ALA A 272 -0.11 0.59 -10.64
C ALA A 272 0.01 -0.15 -11.98
N ALA A 273 -0.13 -1.48 -11.98
CA ALA A 273 -0.12 -2.28 -13.20
C ALA A 273 -1.28 -1.90 -14.14
N ALA A 274 -2.50 -1.75 -13.59
CA ALA A 274 -3.68 -1.37 -14.37
C ALA A 274 -3.55 0.03 -14.98
N CYS A 275 -3.07 1.02 -14.20
CA CYS A 275 -2.82 2.37 -14.71
C CYS A 275 -1.71 2.39 -15.76
N THR A 276 -0.64 1.60 -15.56
CA THR A 276 0.45 1.50 -16.54
C THR A 276 -0.05 0.89 -17.85
N ALA A 277 -0.75 -0.24 -17.80
CA ALA A 277 -1.31 -0.89 -18.97
C ALA A 277 -2.32 0.00 -19.71
N ALA A 278 -3.20 0.69 -18.98
CA ALA A 278 -4.15 1.64 -19.57
C ALA A 278 -3.43 2.83 -20.23
N ALA A 279 -2.36 3.33 -19.64
CA ALA A 279 -1.57 4.41 -20.23
C ALA A 279 -0.84 3.93 -21.51
N VAL A 280 -0.32 2.69 -21.54
CA VAL A 280 0.21 2.07 -22.77
C VAL A 280 -0.85 1.97 -23.85
N ASN A 281 -2.09 1.58 -23.48
CA ASN A 281 -3.19 1.46 -24.44
C ASN A 281 -3.70 2.83 -24.97
N LEU A 282 -3.35 3.95 -24.36
CA LEU A 282 -3.58 5.27 -24.95
C LEU A 282 -2.66 5.54 -26.16
N GLU A 283 -1.46 4.95 -26.15
CA GLU A 283 -0.51 5.05 -27.26
C GLU A 283 -0.80 4.00 -28.35
N GLN A 284 -1.13 2.75 -27.94
CA GLN A 284 -1.48 1.67 -28.83
C GLN A 284 -2.70 0.89 -28.29
N PRO A 285 -3.92 1.22 -28.75
CA PRO A 285 -5.15 0.63 -28.23
C PRO A 285 -5.19 -0.90 -28.28
N GLY A 286 -5.62 -1.51 -27.18
CA GLY A 286 -5.80 -2.96 -27.07
C GLY A 286 -4.51 -3.78 -27.10
N SER A 287 -3.36 -3.19 -26.84
CA SER A 287 -2.06 -3.90 -26.87
C SER A 287 -1.69 -4.54 -25.53
N CYS A 288 -2.03 -3.91 -24.41
CA CYS A 288 -1.49 -4.22 -23.09
C CYS A 288 -2.59 -4.56 -22.09
N ARG A 289 -2.32 -5.53 -21.21
CA ARG A 289 -3.13 -5.90 -20.05
C ARG A 289 -2.34 -5.84 -18.75
N ALA A 290 -3.04 -5.78 -17.62
CA ALA A 290 -2.45 -5.82 -16.30
C ALA A 290 -2.70 -7.16 -15.60
N LEU A 291 -1.67 -7.70 -14.99
CA LEU A 291 -1.71 -8.93 -14.20
C LEU A 291 -1.17 -8.63 -12.81
N SER A 292 -1.71 -9.28 -11.78
CA SER A 292 -1.20 -9.16 -10.42
C SER A 292 -1.34 -10.46 -9.63
N PRO A 293 -0.30 -10.90 -8.92
CA PRO A 293 -0.40 -11.98 -7.95
C PRO A 293 -1.03 -11.48 -6.63
N LEU A 294 -1.08 -10.16 -6.42
CA LEU A 294 -1.63 -9.55 -5.21
C LEU A 294 -3.15 -9.45 -5.29
N PRO A 295 -3.84 -9.48 -4.13
CA PRO A 295 -5.27 -9.24 -4.08
C PRO A 295 -5.59 -7.78 -4.42
N SER A 296 -6.63 -7.56 -5.22
CA SER A 296 -7.04 -6.21 -5.63
C SER A 296 -7.72 -5.40 -4.53
N LEU A 297 -8.17 -6.03 -3.47
CA LEU A 297 -8.92 -5.41 -2.36
C LEU A 297 -10.15 -4.61 -2.80
N GLY A 298 -10.75 -5.02 -3.93
CA GLY A 298 -11.93 -4.37 -4.51
C GLY A 298 -11.61 -3.43 -5.68
N ILE A 299 -10.35 -3.33 -6.12
CA ILE A 299 -10.01 -2.70 -7.39
C ILE A 299 -10.42 -3.64 -8.51
N GLU A 300 -11.40 -3.22 -9.28
CA GLU A 300 -11.91 -3.95 -10.43
C GLU A 300 -11.79 -3.08 -11.68
N ALA A 301 -11.26 -3.63 -12.75
CA ALA A 301 -11.19 -2.99 -14.05
C ALA A 301 -11.07 -4.09 -15.13
N PRO A 302 -11.68 -3.91 -16.32
CA PRO A 302 -11.61 -4.92 -17.39
C PRO A 302 -10.18 -5.29 -17.81
N ILE A 303 -9.25 -4.33 -17.72
CA ILE A 303 -7.83 -4.49 -18.07
C ILE A 303 -7.04 -5.30 -17.05
N LEU A 304 -7.56 -5.49 -15.82
CA LEU A 304 -6.85 -6.08 -14.68
C LEU A 304 -7.33 -7.49 -14.38
N SER A 305 -6.37 -8.42 -14.27
CA SER A 305 -6.56 -9.71 -13.61
C SER A 305 -5.68 -9.78 -12.36
N SER A 306 -6.26 -9.99 -11.20
CA SER A 306 -5.57 -9.95 -9.91
C SER A 306 -5.80 -11.22 -9.08
N ASN A 307 -5.07 -11.35 -7.96
CA ASN A 307 -5.11 -12.53 -7.08
C ASN A 307 -4.77 -13.83 -7.83
N LEU A 308 -3.82 -13.73 -8.75
CA LEU A 308 -3.42 -14.85 -9.60
C LEU A 308 -2.46 -15.77 -8.85
N SER A 309 -2.80 -17.07 -8.78
CA SER A 309 -1.83 -18.09 -8.37
C SER A 309 -0.75 -18.24 -9.45
N GLU A 310 0.34 -18.89 -9.09
CA GLU A 310 1.44 -19.16 -10.04
C GLU A 310 0.96 -19.91 -11.28
N ASP A 311 0.11 -20.93 -11.13
CA ASP A 311 -0.43 -21.70 -12.25
C ASP A 311 -1.33 -20.84 -13.16
N LEU A 312 -2.18 -20.00 -12.58
CA LEU A 312 -3.03 -19.08 -13.34
C LEU A 312 -2.19 -18.02 -14.05
N LEU A 313 -1.17 -17.50 -13.39
CA LEU A 313 -0.26 -16.52 -13.97
C LEU A 313 0.48 -17.13 -15.18
N ARG A 314 1.03 -18.35 -15.03
CA ARG A 314 1.67 -19.11 -16.11
C ARG A 314 0.72 -19.33 -17.29
N ALA A 315 -0.52 -19.74 -17.00
CA ALA A 315 -1.52 -19.94 -18.03
C ALA A 315 -1.89 -18.65 -18.76
N MET A 316 -2.04 -17.55 -18.02
CA MET A 316 -2.37 -16.26 -18.62
C MET A 316 -1.21 -15.64 -19.40
N LEU A 317 0.04 -15.90 -19.04
CA LEU A 317 1.21 -15.42 -19.77
C LEU A 317 1.45 -16.16 -21.09
N GLY A 318 0.79 -17.31 -21.31
CA GLY A 318 0.88 -18.03 -22.59
C GLY A 318 0.48 -17.15 -23.76
N GLY A 319 1.39 -17.03 -24.76
CA GLY A 319 1.18 -16.17 -25.94
C GLY A 319 1.42 -14.67 -25.72
N THR A 320 2.05 -14.30 -24.60
CA THR A 320 2.52 -12.93 -24.37
C THR A 320 3.88 -12.73 -25.05
N ASP A 321 3.99 -11.69 -25.89
CA ASP A 321 5.23 -11.36 -26.58
C ASP A 321 6.20 -10.59 -25.67
N VAL A 322 5.67 -9.62 -24.91
CA VAL A 322 6.45 -8.76 -24.01
C VAL A 322 5.80 -8.66 -22.64
N LEU A 323 6.58 -8.92 -21.59
CA LEU A 323 6.17 -8.82 -20.20
C LEU A 323 7.04 -7.83 -19.44
N ALA A 324 6.44 -6.79 -18.84
CA ALA A 324 7.10 -6.01 -17.80
C ALA A 324 6.76 -6.61 -16.42
N ALA A 325 7.77 -7.07 -15.71
CA ALA A 325 7.61 -7.74 -14.41
C ALA A 325 8.84 -7.55 -13.50
N ASP A 326 8.65 -7.80 -12.21
CA ASP A 326 9.79 -7.98 -11.31
C ASP A 326 10.62 -9.19 -11.77
N PRO A 327 11.98 -9.09 -11.78
CA PRO A 327 12.84 -10.16 -12.24
C PRO A 327 12.64 -11.52 -11.54
N LEU A 328 12.03 -11.56 -10.37
CA LEU A 328 11.67 -12.84 -9.73
C LEU A 328 10.64 -13.65 -10.52
N PHE A 329 9.91 -13.02 -11.43
CA PHE A 329 8.95 -13.71 -12.29
C PHE A 329 9.55 -14.24 -13.59
N ASP A 330 10.85 -14.06 -13.83
CA ASP A 330 11.52 -14.54 -15.06
C ASP A 330 11.37 -16.06 -15.23
N ILE A 331 11.42 -16.84 -14.16
CA ILE A 331 11.22 -18.29 -14.20
C ILE A 331 9.82 -18.64 -14.74
N ILE A 332 8.79 -17.97 -14.24
CA ILE A 332 7.40 -18.18 -14.68
C ILE A 332 7.24 -17.72 -16.14
N ALA A 333 7.89 -16.63 -16.52
CA ALA A 333 7.87 -16.11 -17.88
C ALA A 333 8.52 -17.08 -18.87
N GLU A 334 9.66 -17.67 -18.52
CA GLU A 334 10.34 -18.72 -19.30
C GLU A 334 9.45 -19.96 -19.48
N GLU A 335 8.85 -20.46 -18.39
CA GLU A 335 7.94 -21.61 -18.44
C GLU A 335 6.69 -21.33 -19.28
N ALA A 336 6.16 -20.09 -19.24
CA ALA A 336 5.04 -19.64 -20.06
C ALA A 336 5.45 -19.33 -21.52
N ARG A 337 6.74 -19.38 -21.84
CA ARG A 337 7.32 -19.04 -23.15
C ARG A 337 6.99 -17.60 -23.59
N VAL A 338 7.11 -16.66 -22.67
CA VAL A 338 7.03 -15.23 -22.98
C VAL A 338 8.19 -14.86 -23.93
N GLY A 339 7.90 -14.09 -24.96
CA GLY A 339 8.90 -13.73 -25.96
C GLY A 339 10.06 -12.91 -25.38
N ARG A 340 9.75 -11.93 -24.55
CA ARG A 340 10.75 -11.06 -23.89
C ARG A 340 10.24 -10.54 -22.56
N THR A 341 11.13 -10.44 -21.55
CA THR A 341 10.87 -9.77 -20.27
C THR A 341 11.57 -8.43 -20.19
N ILE A 342 10.93 -7.48 -19.53
CA ILE A 342 11.46 -6.16 -19.19
C ILE A 342 11.45 -6.05 -17.68
N ALA A 343 12.57 -5.71 -17.08
CA ALA A 343 12.64 -5.52 -15.64
C ALA A 343 11.73 -4.37 -15.20
N PHE A 344 10.76 -4.69 -14.39
CA PHE A 344 9.84 -3.76 -13.72
C PHE A 344 9.77 -4.13 -12.23
N PRO A 345 10.86 -3.88 -11.48
CA PRO A 345 10.99 -4.34 -10.11
C PRO A 345 9.95 -3.73 -9.19
N HIS A 346 9.51 -4.52 -8.22
CA HIS A 346 8.62 -4.10 -7.17
C HIS A 346 9.12 -4.57 -5.81
N GLU A 347 9.25 -3.66 -4.85
CA GLU A 347 9.90 -3.94 -3.57
C GLU A 347 9.15 -5.00 -2.73
N ALA A 348 7.84 -5.14 -2.91
CA ALA A 348 7.09 -6.22 -2.27
C ALA A 348 7.39 -7.63 -2.83
N CYS A 349 7.96 -7.72 -4.04
CA CYS A 349 8.34 -8.98 -4.66
C CYS A 349 9.81 -9.32 -4.36
N SER A 350 10.73 -8.49 -4.85
CA SER A 350 12.17 -8.77 -4.77
C SER A 350 12.89 -8.05 -3.62
N GLY A 351 12.17 -7.36 -2.75
CA GLY A 351 12.76 -6.59 -1.66
C GLY A 351 13.71 -5.53 -2.19
N ARG A 352 14.92 -5.49 -1.62
CA ARG A 352 15.94 -4.49 -2.01
C ARG A 352 16.81 -4.91 -3.18
N MET A 353 16.63 -6.13 -3.68
CA MET A 353 17.54 -6.74 -4.65
C MET A 353 17.65 -5.93 -5.95
N TYR A 354 16.52 -5.47 -6.46
CA TYR A 354 16.46 -4.69 -7.70
C TYR A 354 15.99 -3.24 -7.49
N ARG A 355 16.11 -2.72 -6.27
CA ARG A 355 15.59 -1.41 -5.88
C ARG A 355 16.07 -0.27 -6.78
N SER A 356 17.31 -0.29 -7.23
CA SER A 356 17.85 0.73 -8.16
C SER A 356 17.21 0.74 -9.53
N GLY A 357 16.53 -0.35 -9.90
CA GLY A 357 15.83 -0.50 -11.19
C GLY A 357 14.34 -0.14 -11.13
N ILE A 358 13.80 0.26 -9.96
CA ILE A 358 12.38 0.62 -9.82
C ILE A 358 12.08 1.84 -10.69
N VAL A 359 11.11 1.68 -11.58
CA VAL A 359 10.72 2.71 -12.54
C VAL A 359 9.72 3.68 -11.91
N ASN A 360 10.01 4.97 -11.96
CA ASN A 360 9.04 6.00 -11.60
C ASN A 360 8.06 6.22 -12.76
N ILE A 361 6.94 5.50 -12.73
CA ILE A 361 5.90 5.57 -13.77
C ILE A 361 5.14 6.91 -13.81
N LEU A 362 5.33 7.77 -12.81
CA LEU A 362 4.71 9.10 -12.74
C LEU A 362 5.58 10.19 -13.37
N GLU A 363 6.83 9.88 -13.68
CA GLU A 363 7.72 10.74 -14.44
C GLU A 363 7.71 10.38 -15.92
N ARG A 364 7.66 11.42 -16.76
CA ARG A 364 7.50 11.25 -18.20
C ARG A 364 8.63 10.45 -18.85
N ALA A 365 9.88 10.82 -18.61
CA ALA A 365 10.99 10.17 -19.29
C ALA A 365 11.17 8.68 -18.93
N PRO A 366 11.13 8.25 -17.66
CA PRO A 366 11.15 6.83 -17.30
C PRO A 366 9.94 6.06 -17.85
N PHE A 367 8.75 6.70 -17.82
CA PHE A 367 7.52 6.07 -18.35
C PHE A 367 7.60 5.91 -19.88
N ASP A 368 7.99 6.96 -20.64
CA ASP A 368 8.13 6.90 -22.11
C ASP A 368 9.16 5.84 -22.53
N ALA A 369 10.25 5.68 -21.76
CA ALA A 369 11.23 4.61 -21.99
C ALA A 369 10.63 3.20 -21.73
N LEU A 370 9.84 3.04 -20.69
CA LEU A 370 9.12 1.79 -20.43
C LEU A 370 8.14 1.46 -21.56
N VAL A 371 7.33 2.43 -21.99
CA VAL A 371 6.37 2.28 -23.10
C VAL A 371 7.09 1.91 -24.40
N GLY A 372 8.17 2.62 -24.73
CA GLY A 372 8.99 2.30 -25.90
C GLY A 372 9.50 0.86 -25.89
N ASN A 373 9.97 0.39 -24.74
CA ASN A 373 10.40 -1.00 -24.57
C ASN A 373 9.23 -1.99 -24.67
N LEU A 374 8.03 -1.67 -24.14
CA LEU A 374 6.86 -2.54 -24.19
C LEU A 374 6.27 -2.68 -25.59
N LEU A 375 6.33 -1.61 -26.39
CA LEU A 375 5.77 -1.57 -27.74
C LEU A 375 6.76 -1.95 -28.84
N ASP A 376 8.07 -2.05 -28.54
CA ASP A 376 9.09 -2.49 -29.48
C ASP A 376 9.03 -4.03 -29.65
N THR A 377 8.20 -4.49 -30.59
CA THR A 377 8.06 -5.92 -30.92
C THR A 377 9.10 -6.40 -31.94
N ALA A 378 10.05 -5.53 -32.36
CA ALA A 378 10.95 -5.79 -33.49
C ALA A 378 12.32 -6.39 -33.09
N LYS A 379 12.51 -6.86 -31.85
CA LYS A 379 13.79 -7.46 -31.43
C LYS A 379 13.64 -8.86 -30.91
#